data_0de6a4c779aef67e931545af6b85cf97
#
_entry.id   0de6a4c779aef67e931545af6b85cf97
#
_cell.length_a   1.000
_cell.length_b   1.000
_cell.length_c   1.000
_cell.angle_alpha   90.00
_cell.angle_beta   90.00
_cell.angle_gamma   90.00
#
_symmetry.space_group_name_H-M   'P 1'
#
loop_
_entity.id
_entity.type
_entity.pdbx_description
1 polymer ?
#
loop_
_entity_poly.entity_id
_entity_poly.type
_entity_poly.pdbx_seq_one_letter_code
_entity_poly.pdbx_strand_id
1 'polypeptide(L)'
;LGELAHLPPNLDKVGRKLTRGWFEKILWGQNGSVRPYMDTRMPNFGQAQTEMLISAFHEADKLDQAVKIDVSGLEKHHRAELGRKLLGATSLACVSCHGLKDRKSLGPPVIRLTHTVERLQPEYFKELLLNPQVTQPGTVMPPMFVGRKTADKDIESIWTYLREVEGQPLPEGLMSAADFELKPTDNPIVFRSFIEGVGTHAIGVGYPGGLNAAFDGKTSRWAIIWKGRFLDAMSNWQDRAMPPIKPLGTDIKELPAVTNRIFGGYRIGKDGVPTFLYRENGQQIEDTLKPAGDHFEHIIKTNGKETKEVVLW
;
A
#
# COMPACT_ATOMS: atom_id res chain seq x y z
N LEU A 1 5.81 -10.60 7.96
CA LEU A 1 4.59 -10.98 8.70
C LEU A 1 4.02 -12.35 8.27
N GLY A 2 4.45 -12.91 7.13
CA GLY A 2 4.16 -14.28 6.70
C GLY A 2 2.70 -14.73 6.87
N GLU A 3 2.51 -16.00 7.15
CA GLU A 3 1.19 -16.62 7.32
C GLU A 3 0.40 -16.09 8.52
N LEU A 4 1.04 -15.55 9.55
CA LEU A 4 0.35 -14.99 10.73
C LEU A 4 -0.60 -13.83 10.38
N ALA A 5 -0.34 -13.10 9.31
CA ALA A 5 -1.21 -12.02 8.86
C ALA A 5 -2.56 -12.54 8.30
N HIS A 6 -2.63 -13.80 7.91
CA HIS A 6 -3.83 -14.45 7.37
C HIS A 6 -4.65 -15.18 8.42
N LEU A 7 -4.13 -15.35 9.63
CA LEU A 7 -4.88 -15.99 10.72
C LEU A 7 -6.00 -15.07 11.25
N PRO A 8 -7.11 -15.64 11.70
CA PRO A 8 -8.12 -14.91 12.43
C PRO A 8 -7.50 -14.18 13.62
N PRO A 9 -7.92 -12.93 13.92
CA PRO A 9 -7.39 -12.21 15.07
C PRO A 9 -7.74 -12.93 16.37
N ASN A 10 -6.79 -12.90 17.32
CA ASN A 10 -7.08 -13.33 18.69
C ASN A 10 -8.19 -12.47 19.28
N LEU A 11 -9.14 -13.09 19.96
CA LEU A 11 -10.26 -12.44 20.61
C LEU A 11 -9.95 -12.01 22.07
N ASP A 12 -8.75 -12.31 22.57
CA ASP A 12 -8.34 -11.87 23.89
C ASP A 12 -8.43 -10.36 24.03
N LYS A 13 -9.07 -9.92 25.11
CA LYS A 13 -9.29 -8.50 25.42
C LYS A 13 -10.05 -7.71 24.34
N VAL A 14 -10.80 -8.39 23.46
CA VAL A 14 -11.53 -7.73 22.38
C VAL A 14 -12.61 -6.78 22.90
N GLY A 15 -13.28 -7.13 23.99
CA GLY A 15 -14.28 -6.29 24.66
C GLY A 15 -13.69 -5.02 25.27
N ARG A 16 -12.45 -5.06 25.77
CA ARG A 16 -11.72 -3.89 26.24
C ARG A 16 -11.10 -3.07 25.11
N LYS A 17 -10.78 -3.72 24.00
CA LYS A 17 -10.13 -3.11 22.86
C LYS A 17 -11.08 -2.30 22.00
N LEU A 18 -12.22 -2.86 21.65
CA LEU A 18 -13.12 -2.27 20.66
C LEU A 18 -14.21 -1.43 21.33
N THR A 19 -14.55 -0.31 20.71
CA THR A 19 -15.78 0.40 21.05
C THR A 19 -16.99 -0.47 20.68
N ARG A 20 -18.10 -0.29 21.42
CA ARG A 20 -19.34 -1.02 21.14
C ARG A 20 -19.80 -0.82 19.71
N GLY A 21 -19.85 0.42 19.24
CA GLY A 21 -20.32 0.72 17.88
C GLY A 21 -19.45 0.10 16.79
N TRP A 22 -18.13 0.04 16.99
CA TRP A 22 -17.24 -0.64 16.03
C TRP A 22 -17.43 -2.14 16.04
N PHE A 23 -17.61 -2.74 17.22
CA PHE A 23 -17.84 -4.16 17.37
C PHE A 23 -19.16 -4.58 16.68
N GLU A 24 -20.23 -3.81 16.86
CA GLU A 24 -21.51 -3.96 16.17
C GLU A 24 -21.34 -3.91 14.64
N LYS A 25 -20.67 -2.89 14.13
CA LYS A 25 -20.40 -2.75 12.69
C LYS A 25 -19.66 -3.94 12.09
N ILE A 26 -18.70 -4.52 12.83
CA ILE A 26 -17.96 -5.69 12.36
C ILE A 26 -18.85 -6.95 12.36
N LEU A 27 -19.52 -7.22 13.47
CA LEU A 27 -20.33 -8.45 13.61
C LEU A 27 -21.54 -8.46 12.68
N TRP A 28 -22.10 -7.28 12.38
CA TRP A 28 -23.27 -7.16 11.52
C TRP A 28 -22.92 -6.87 10.06
N GLY A 29 -21.65 -6.86 9.71
CA GLY A 29 -21.17 -6.71 8.33
C GLY A 29 -21.27 -5.31 7.74
N GLN A 30 -21.45 -4.27 8.57
CA GLN A 30 -21.67 -2.89 8.10
C GLN A 30 -20.38 -2.18 7.65
N ASN A 31 -19.20 -2.66 8.04
CA ASN A 31 -17.90 -2.05 7.72
C ASN A 31 -17.21 -2.65 6.48
N GLY A 32 -17.87 -3.55 5.77
CA GLY A 32 -17.23 -4.28 4.67
C GLY A 32 -16.01 -5.10 5.16
N SER A 33 -15.01 -5.24 4.32
CA SER A 33 -13.78 -5.95 4.69
C SER A 33 -12.81 -5.03 5.41
N VAL A 34 -12.69 -5.16 6.74
CA VAL A 34 -11.69 -4.43 7.55
C VAL A 34 -10.25 -4.86 7.23
N ARG A 35 -10.08 -6.07 6.67
CA ARG A 35 -8.80 -6.63 6.24
C ARG A 35 -8.92 -7.13 4.79
N PRO A 36 -8.84 -6.23 3.80
CA PRO A 36 -9.06 -6.58 2.40
C PRO A 36 -8.05 -7.60 1.85
N TYR A 37 -6.89 -7.72 2.47
CA TYR A 37 -5.84 -8.68 2.10
C TYR A 37 -6.10 -10.12 2.60
N MET A 38 -7.14 -10.34 3.41
CA MET A 38 -7.51 -11.70 3.86
C MET A 38 -8.58 -12.27 2.94
N ASP A 39 -8.36 -13.49 2.45
CA ASP A 39 -9.35 -14.23 1.67
C ASP A 39 -10.47 -14.78 2.55
N THR A 40 -10.11 -15.19 3.77
CA THR A 40 -11.10 -15.66 4.75
C THR A 40 -11.90 -14.49 5.30
N ARG A 41 -13.21 -14.59 5.20
CA ARG A 41 -14.15 -13.60 5.73
C ARG A 41 -14.80 -14.15 7.01
N MET A 42 -15.03 -13.27 7.98
CA MET A 42 -15.82 -13.60 9.16
C MET A 42 -17.27 -13.85 8.74
N PRO A 43 -17.88 -14.99 9.11
CA PRO A 43 -19.28 -15.22 8.84
C PRO A 43 -20.17 -14.17 9.52
N ASN A 44 -21.20 -13.73 8.83
CA ASN A 44 -22.22 -12.85 9.41
C ASN A 44 -23.37 -13.69 9.98
N PHE A 45 -23.45 -13.77 11.29
CA PHE A 45 -24.49 -14.51 11.99
C PHE A 45 -25.75 -13.68 12.30
N GLY A 46 -25.74 -12.41 11.88
CA GLY A 46 -26.83 -11.48 12.13
C GLY A 46 -26.85 -10.87 13.53
N GLN A 47 -27.65 -9.83 13.70
CA GLN A 47 -27.72 -9.07 14.95
C GLN A 47 -28.28 -9.93 16.10
N ALA A 48 -29.38 -10.63 15.87
CA ALA A 48 -30.08 -11.38 16.92
C ALA A 48 -29.21 -12.42 17.62
N GLN A 49 -28.26 -13.05 16.90
CA GLN A 49 -27.36 -14.06 17.45
C GLN A 49 -26.10 -13.46 18.08
N THR A 50 -25.73 -12.24 17.75
CA THR A 50 -24.42 -11.67 18.12
C THR A 50 -24.49 -10.51 19.09
N GLU A 51 -25.66 -9.90 19.29
CA GLU A 51 -25.82 -8.76 20.19
C GLU A 51 -25.41 -9.08 21.64
N MET A 52 -25.82 -10.24 22.15
CA MET A 52 -25.42 -10.67 23.50
C MET A 52 -23.91 -10.89 23.64
N LEU A 53 -23.22 -11.28 22.57
CA LEU A 53 -21.76 -11.49 22.60
C LEU A 53 -21.01 -10.20 22.85
N ILE A 54 -21.46 -9.08 22.28
CA ILE A 54 -20.84 -7.77 22.46
C ILE A 54 -20.83 -7.41 23.95
N SER A 55 -21.99 -7.53 24.59
CA SER A 55 -22.12 -7.24 26.03
C SER A 55 -21.29 -8.21 26.89
N ALA A 56 -21.29 -9.50 26.52
CA ALA A 56 -20.51 -10.51 27.24
C ALA A 56 -19.00 -10.26 27.14
N PHE A 57 -18.48 -9.91 25.97
CA PHE A 57 -17.06 -9.56 25.82
C PHE A 57 -16.69 -8.29 26.58
N HIS A 58 -17.51 -7.24 26.55
CA HIS A 58 -17.24 -6.02 27.28
C HIS A 58 -17.23 -6.28 28.80
N GLU A 59 -18.14 -7.08 29.31
CA GLU A 59 -18.17 -7.41 30.72
C GLU A 59 -17.01 -8.32 31.16
N ALA A 60 -16.69 -9.34 30.35
CA ALA A 60 -15.59 -10.26 30.62
C ALA A 60 -14.22 -9.56 30.62
N ASP A 61 -14.03 -8.54 29.79
CA ASP A 61 -12.77 -7.82 29.63
C ASP A 61 -12.71 -6.53 30.44
N LYS A 62 -13.71 -6.22 31.23
CA LYS A 62 -13.80 -5.02 32.08
C LYS A 62 -12.66 -5.00 33.10
N LEU A 63 -12.03 -3.84 33.26
CA LEU A 63 -11.02 -3.61 34.28
C LEU A 63 -11.62 -2.86 35.46
N ASP A 64 -11.25 -3.27 36.66
CA ASP A 64 -11.64 -2.57 37.90
C ASP A 64 -11.05 -1.16 37.98
N GLN A 65 -9.86 -0.99 37.41
CA GLN A 65 -9.18 0.31 37.35
C GLN A 65 -8.66 0.52 35.92
N ALA A 66 -9.44 1.18 35.08
CA ALA A 66 -9.01 1.56 33.72
C ALA A 66 -8.13 2.82 33.78
N VAL A 67 -7.06 2.82 32.99
CA VAL A 67 -6.20 4.00 32.77
C VAL A 67 -6.98 5.00 31.95
N LYS A 68 -7.47 6.08 32.55
CA LYS A 68 -8.28 7.09 31.84
C LYS A 68 -7.44 7.98 30.94
N ILE A 69 -8.00 8.38 29.81
CA ILE A 69 -7.51 9.48 28.99
C ILE A 69 -8.34 10.72 29.30
N ASP A 70 -7.68 11.80 29.74
CA ASP A 70 -8.35 13.08 29.87
C ASP A 70 -8.50 13.74 28.50
N VAL A 71 -9.74 13.83 28.04
CA VAL A 71 -10.09 14.45 26.74
C VAL A 71 -10.84 15.77 26.92
N SER A 72 -10.96 16.28 28.15
CA SER A 72 -11.82 17.42 28.52
C SER A 72 -11.14 18.79 28.51
N GLY A 73 -9.83 18.88 28.22
CA GLY A 73 -9.05 20.12 28.41
C GLY A 73 -9.36 21.27 27.48
N LEU A 74 -9.22 22.49 27.98
CA LEU A 74 -9.48 23.77 27.32
C LEU A 74 -8.57 24.12 26.13
N GLU A 75 -7.52 23.34 25.87
CA GLU A 75 -6.51 23.61 24.84
C GLU A 75 -6.54 22.58 23.68
N LYS A 76 -7.74 22.23 23.22
CA LYS A 76 -7.89 21.20 22.16
C LYS A 76 -7.01 21.41 20.93
N HIS A 77 -6.95 22.64 20.41
CA HIS A 77 -6.13 22.95 19.24
C HIS A 77 -4.64 22.77 19.50
N HIS A 78 -4.15 23.21 20.66
CA HIS A 78 -2.73 23.05 21.01
C HIS A 78 -2.37 21.56 21.21
N ARG A 79 -3.24 20.80 21.84
CA ARG A 79 -3.06 19.34 22.01
C ARG A 79 -3.11 18.62 20.68
N ALA A 80 -4.07 18.95 19.81
CA ALA A 80 -4.16 18.35 18.48
C ALA A 80 -2.91 18.62 17.64
N GLU A 81 -2.40 19.87 17.65
CA GLU A 81 -1.16 20.22 16.93
C GLU A 81 0.06 19.49 17.51
N LEU A 82 0.16 19.34 18.83
CA LEU A 82 1.21 18.51 19.45
C LEU A 82 1.08 17.05 19.03
N GLY A 83 -0.14 16.49 19.07
CA GLY A 83 -0.42 15.12 18.61
C GLY A 83 -0.03 14.89 17.16
N ARG A 84 -0.33 15.84 16.28
CA ARG A 84 0.09 15.84 14.89
C ARG A 84 1.61 15.77 14.73
N LYS A 85 2.34 16.62 15.45
CA LYS A 85 3.82 16.64 15.45
C LYS A 85 4.40 15.33 15.98
N LEU A 86 3.83 14.80 17.06
CA LEU A 86 4.29 13.53 17.66
C LEU A 86 4.16 12.34 16.69
N LEU A 87 3.10 12.30 15.88
CA LEU A 87 2.92 11.25 14.88
C LEU A 87 3.91 11.35 13.71
N GLY A 88 4.45 12.55 13.44
CA GLY A 88 5.31 12.85 12.30
C GLY A 88 6.64 12.12 12.29
N ALA A 89 7.26 12.04 11.10
CA ALA A 89 8.50 11.32 10.84
C ALA A 89 9.71 11.83 11.67
N THR A 90 9.71 13.11 12.03
CA THR A 90 10.78 13.77 12.79
C THR A 90 10.61 13.67 14.31
N SER A 91 9.55 13.00 14.80
CA SER A 91 9.28 12.84 16.25
C SER A 91 9.18 11.36 16.63
N LEU A 92 7.99 10.86 17.01
CA LEU A 92 7.79 9.43 17.34
C LEU A 92 7.69 8.55 16.10
N ALA A 93 7.66 9.14 14.92
CA ALA A 93 7.68 8.49 13.63
C ALA A 93 6.59 7.41 13.42
N CYS A 94 5.41 7.57 14.03
CA CYS A 94 4.31 6.63 13.89
C CYS A 94 3.89 6.44 12.42
N VAL A 95 4.01 7.52 11.62
CA VAL A 95 3.75 7.50 10.17
C VAL A 95 4.74 6.65 9.36
N SER A 96 5.84 6.20 9.97
CA SER A 96 6.74 5.24 9.32
C SER A 96 6.08 3.88 9.06
N CYS A 97 5.09 3.52 9.89
CA CYS A 97 4.35 2.26 9.76
C CYS A 97 2.85 2.46 9.56
N HIS A 98 2.28 3.57 10.04
CA HIS A 98 0.85 3.83 10.03
C HIS A 98 0.47 4.89 9.01
N GLY A 99 -0.37 4.53 8.06
CA GLY A 99 -1.04 5.49 7.18
C GLY A 99 -2.20 6.21 7.90
N LEU A 100 -2.63 7.34 7.35
CA LEU A 100 -3.73 8.16 7.85
C LEU A 100 -4.55 8.74 6.70
N LYS A 101 -5.87 8.65 6.75
CA LYS A 101 -6.78 9.00 5.65
C LYS A 101 -6.40 8.28 4.35
N ASP A 102 -6.25 9.02 3.27
CA ASP A 102 -5.80 8.54 1.95
C ASP A 102 -4.27 8.39 1.84
N ARG A 103 -3.53 8.88 2.85
CA ARG A 103 -2.06 8.86 2.84
C ARG A 103 -1.51 7.56 3.39
N LYS A 104 -0.42 7.10 2.80
CA LYS A 104 0.26 5.88 3.20
C LYS A 104 1.41 6.15 4.15
N SER A 105 1.80 5.11 4.88
CA SER A 105 3.01 5.11 5.70
C SER A 105 4.27 5.23 4.84
N LEU A 106 5.37 5.65 5.47
CA LEU A 106 6.70 5.72 4.83
C LEU A 106 7.32 4.34 4.59
N GLY A 107 6.99 3.38 5.43
CA GLY A 107 7.54 2.02 5.40
C GLY A 107 6.45 0.95 5.24
N PRO A 108 6.76 -0.31 5.63
CA PRO A 108 5.81 -1.42 5.53
C PRO A 108 4.48 -1.08 6.19
N PRO A 109 3.36 -1.21 5.47
CA PRO A 109 2.06 -0.80 5.99
C PRO A 109 1.60 -1.75 7.09
N VAL A 110 1.11 -1.15 8.15
CA VAL A 110 0.32 -1.80 9.19
C VAL A 110 -1.08 -1.16 9.23
N ILE A 111 -1.85 -1.40 10.27
CA ILE A 111 -3.19 -0.84 10.38
C ILE A 111 -3.17 0.69 10.32
N ARG A 112 -4.07 1.27 9.51
CA ARG A 112 -4.21 2.73 9.40
C ARG A 112 -4.77 3.35 10.67
N LEU A 113 -4.37 4.58 10.97
CA LEU A 113 -4.85 5.34 12.13
C LEU A 113 -6.22 6.00 11.88
N THR A 114 -6.72 6.02 10.66
CA THR A 114 -7.95 6.74 10.26
C THR A 114 -9.14 6.43 11.16
N HIS A 115 -9.37 5.16 11.48
CA HIS A 115 -10.50 4.74 12.31
C HIS A 115 -10.11 4.40 13.74
N THR A 116 -8.98 4.88 14.24
CA THR A 116 -8.48 4.51 15.57
C THR A 116 -9.47 4.88 16.66
N VAL A 117 -9.99 6.10 16.63
CA VAL A 117 -10.90 6.64 17.66
C VAL A 117 -12.30 6.02 17.62
N GLU A 118 -12.78 5.67 16.42
CA GLU A 118 -14.05 4.94 16.29
C GLU A 118 -13.92 3.50 16.75
N ARG A 119 -12.76 2.90 16.53
CA ARG A 119 -12.49 1.48 16.74
C ARG A 119 -12.07 1.14 18.15
N LEU A 120 -11.16 1.91 18.73
CA LEU A 120 -10.54 1.59 20.03
C LEU A 120 -11.19 2.36 21.15
N GLN A 121 -11.28 1.71 22.30
CA GLN A 121 -11.52 2.40 23.55
C GLN A 121 -10.28 3.23 23.92
N PRO A 122 -10.44 4.46 24.45
CA PRO A 122 -9.32 5.34 24.77
C PRO A 122 -8.36 4.74 25.79
N GLU A 123 -8.88 4.01 26.78
CA GLU A 123 -8.08 3.34 27.79
C GLU A 123 -7.18 2.25 27.19
N TYR A 124 -7.73 1.44 26.29
CA TYR A 124 -6.95 0.43 25.58
C TYR A 124 -5.88 1.07 24.68
N PHE A 125 -6.20 2.17 24.01
CA PHE A 125 -5.24 2.92 23.20
C PHE A 125 -4.06 3.39 24.04
N LYS A 126 -4.31 3.96 25.23
CA LYS A 126 -3.26 4.41 26.14
C LYS A 126 -2.39 3.25 26.61
N GLU A 127 -3.01 2.15 27.06
CA GLU A 127 -2.27 0.95 27.48
C GLU A 127 -1.40 0.37 26.36
N LEU A 128 -1.95 0.31 25.13
CA LEU A 128 -1.23 -0.18 23.96
C LEU A 128 0.02 0.66 23.65
N LEU A 129 -0.07 1.99 23.76
CA LEU A 129 1.06 2.87 23.54
C LEU A 129 2.10 2.80 24.64
N LEU A 130 1.67 2.68 25.88
CA LEU A 130 2.58 2.55 27.04
C LEU A 130 3.33 1.22 27.05
N ASN A 131 2.64 0.10 26.78
CA ASN A 131 3.20 -1.24 26.87
C ASN A 131 2.69 -2.14 25.73
N PRO A 132 3.11 -1.91 24.49
CA PRO A 132 2.52 -2.59 23.33
C PRO A 132 2.64 -4.12 23.39
N GLN A 133 3.79 -4.68 23.81
CA GLN A 133 4.00 -6.12 23.85
C GLN A 133 3.22 -6.83 24.98
N VAL A 134 2.91 -6.11 26.08
CA VAL A 134 2.07 -6.62 27.18
C VAL A 134 0.59 -6.56 26.79
N THR A 135 0.19 -5.44 26.19
CA THR A 135 -1.21 -5.22 25.80
C THR A 135 -1.62 -6.09 24.62
N GLN A 136 -0.73 -6.25 23.66
CA GLN A 136 -0.94 -7.09 22.47
C GLN A 136 0.31 -7.94 22.22
N PRO A 137 0.40 -9.14 22.82
CA PRO A 137 1.53 -10.04 22.62
C PRO A 137 1.75 -10.36 21.15
N GLY A 138 3.02 -10.40 20.72
CA GLY A 138 3.41 -10.65 19.31
C GLY A 138 3.33 -9.41 18.41
N THR A 139 2.96 -8.24 18.91
CA THR A 139 3.02 -7.00 18.14
C THR A 139 4.46 -6.60 17.84
N VAL A 140 4.70 -6.10 16.61
CA VAL A 140 5.98 -5.51 16.20
C VAL A 140 6.07 -4.01 16.56
N MET A 141 5.04 -3.44 17.15
CA MET A 141 5.00 -2.05 17.56
C MET A 141 6.04 -1.78 18.65
N PRO A 142 6.96 -0.82 18.44
CA PRO A 142 7.99 -0.52 19.43
C PRO A 142 7.42 0.21 20.67
N PRO A 143 8.04 0.07 21.86
CA PRO A 143 7.59 0.73 23.09
C PRO A 143 8.09 2.17 23.15
N MET A 144 7.52 3.07 22.34
CA MET A 144 7.98 4.45 22.16
C MET A 144 7.82 5.36 23.39
N PHE A 145 7.05 4.94 24.38
CA PHE A 145 6.72 5.76 25.56
C PHE A 145 7.42 5.30 26.83
N VAL A 146 8.21 4.23 26.80
CA VAL A 146 8.94 3.73 27.98
C VAL A 146 9.95 4.78 28.46
N GLY A 147 9.87 5.14 29.75
CA GLY A 147 10.74 6.13 30.37
C GLY A 147 10.46 7.60 30.00
N ARG A 148 9.45 7.86 29.20
CA ARG A 148 9.09 9.21 28.77
C ARG A 148 8.23 9.91 29.83
N LYS A 149 8.73 10.98 30.43
CA LYS A 149 8.04 11.72 31.50
C LYS A 149 6.73 12.38 31.04
N THR A 150 6.60 12.66 29.76
CA THR A 150 5.42 13.30 29.14
C THR A 150 4.45 12.31 28.53
N ALA A 151 4.66 10.99 28.71
CA ALA A 151 3.92 9.92 28.02
C ALA A 151 2.39 10.12 28.06
N ASP A 152 1.82 10.41 29.23
CA ASP A 152 0.37 10.61 29.39
C ASP A 152 -0.14 11.77 28.54
N LYS A 153 0.51 12.94 28.63
CA LYS A 153 0.14 14.14 27.88
C LYS A 153 0.33 13.95 26.38
N ASP A 154 1.39 13.27 25.98
CA ASP A 154 1.70 12.99 24.58
C ASP A 154 0.66 12.05 23.97
N ILE A 155 0.26 11.00 24.70
CA ILE A 155 -0.77 10.05 24.27
C ILE A 155 -2.15 10.73 24.17
N GLU A 156 -2.50 11.56 25.16
CA GLU A 156 -3.72 12.38 25.14
C GLU A 156 -3.73 13.34 23.94
N SER A 157 -2.58 13.92 23.61
CA SER A 157 -2.43 14.82 22.46
C SER A 157 -2.61 14.06 21.12
N ILE A 158 -2.02 12.87 21.01
CA ILE A 158 -2.21 12.01 19.83
C ILE A 158 -3.68 11.60 19.69
N TRP A 159 -4.32 11.18 20.78
CA TRP A 159 -5.74 10.84 20.77
C TRP A 159 -6.62 12.01 20.36
N THR A 160 -6.36 13.21 20.89
CA THR A 160 -7.06 14.44 20.54
C THR A 160 -6.93 14.77 19.07
N TYR A 161 -5.71 14.68 18.52
CA TYR A 161 -5.47 14.87 17.10
C TYR A 161 -6.25 13.86 16.23
N LEU A 162 -6.18 12.57 16.54
CA LEU A 162 -6.86 11.53 15.78
C LEU A 162 -8.39 11.68 15.81
N ARG A 163 -8.94 12.23 16.89
CA ARG A 163 -10.38 12.54 17.01
C ARG A 163 -10.81 13.71 16.12
N GLU A 164 -9.93 14.68 15.92
CA GLU A 164 -10.22 15.91 15.17
C GLU A 164 -9.55 15.93 13.78
N VAL A 165 -9.03 14.80 13.34
CA VAL A 165 -8.17 14.70 12.13
C VAL A 165 -8.80 15.20 10.84
N GLU A 166 -10.14 15.21 10.73
CA GLU A 166 -10.82 15.62 9.51
C GLU A 166 -10.60 17.12 9.18
N GLY A 167 -10.47 17.97 10.18
CA GLY A 167 -10.22 19.41 10.01
C GLY A 167 -8.76 19.83 10.18
N GLN A 168 -7.83 18.88 10.39
CA GLN A 168 -6.44 19.20 10.74
C GLN A 168 -5.45 18.88 9.61
N PRO A 169 -4.33 19.64 9.54
CA PRO A 169 -3.20 19.25 8.69
C PRO A 169 -2.68 17.85 9.04
N LEU A 170 -2.17 17.12 8.03
CA LEU A 170 -1.61 15.80 8.23
C LEU A 170 -0.21 15.85 8.90
N PRO A 171 0.21 14.78 9.60
CA PRO A 171 1.57 14.65 10.11
C PRO A 171 2.59 14.68 8.98
N GLU A 172 3.76 15.23 9.26
CA GLU A 172 4.90 15.24 8.34
C GLU A 172 5.35 13.80 8.03
N GLY A 173 5.68 13.54 6.76
CA GLY A 173 6.23 12.28 6.29
C GLY A 173 5.20 11.29 5.75
N LEU A 174 3.91 11.59 5.79
CA LEU A 174 2.92 10.77 5.09
C LEU A 174 3.03 10.96 3.58
N MET A 175 3.14 9.87 2.84
CA MET A 175 3.29 9.89 1.40
C MET A 175 1.94 10.02 0.68
N SER A 176 1.91 10.76 -0.41
CA SER A 176 0.76 10.80 -1.32
C SER A 176 0.86 9.67 -2.36
N ALA A 177 -0.26 9.27 -2.94
CA ALA A 177 -0.25 8.34 -4.06
C ALA A 177 0.59 8.88 -5.24
N ALA A 178 0.63 10.20 -5.43
CA ALA A 178 1.42 10.84 -6.48
C ALA A 178 2.95 10.68 -6.31
N ASP A 179 3.42 10.39 -5.09
CA ASP A 179 4.86 10.23 -4.81
C ASP A 179 5.41 8.88 -5.31
N PHE A 180 4.53 7.94 -5.66
CA PHE A 180 4.91 6.63 -6.20
C PHE A 180 4.74 6.51 -7.71
N GLU A 181 4.20 7.53 -8.36
CA GLU A 181 4.09 7.56 -9.80
C GLU A 181 5.47 7.68 -10.45
N LEU A 182 5.79 6.71 -11.30
CA LEU A 182 6.98 6.74 -12.12
C LEU A 182 6.76 7.71 -13.29
N LYS A 183 7.54 8.78 -13.33
CA LYS A 183 7.42 9.85 -14.34
C LYS A 183 8.67 9.88 -15.21
N PRO A 184 8.65 9.30 -16.43
CA PRO A 184 9.75 9.43 -17.38
C PRO A 184 9.85 10.87 -17.87
N THR A 185 10.87 11.60 -17.42
CA THR A 185 11.11 13.00 -17.82
C THR A 185 12.19 13.12 -18.89
N ASP A 186 13.45 12.85 -18.52
CA ASP A 186 14.61 13.03 -19.42
C ASP A 186 15.04 11.71 -20.07
N ASN A 187 14.86 10.59 -19.35
CA ASN A 187 15.26 9.27 -19.79
C ASN A 187 14.10 8.27 -19.63
N PRO A 188 14.08 7.21 -20.42
CA PRO A 188 13.16 6.11 -20.21
C PRO A 188 13.33 5.48 -18.82
N ILE A 189 12.20 5.07 -18.22
CA ILE A 189 12.18 4.28 -17.00
C ILE A 189 11.88 2.83 -17.35
N VAL A 190 12.75 1.90 -16.95
CA VAL A 190 12.52 0.46 -17.04
C VAL A 190 12.15 -0.07 -15.67
N PHE A 191 10.95 -0.63 -15.52
CA PHE A 191 10.40 -1.05 -14.24
C PHE A 191 9.82 -2.47 -14.31
N ARG A 192 10.38 -3.36 -13.47
CA ARG A 192 9.89 -4.75 -13.34
C ARG A 192 8.78 -4.83 -12.32
N SER A 193 7.65 -5.40 -12.71
CA SER A 193 6.48 -5.54 -11.85
C SER A 193 5.52 -6.62 -12.35
N PHE A 194 4.44 -6.82 -11.60
CA PHE A 194 3.25 -7.53 -12.07
C PHE A 194 2.34 -6.49 -12.70
N ILE A 195 2.23 -6.49 -14.02
CA ILE A 195 1.42 -5.52 -14.77
C ILE A 195 0.17 -6.21 -15.31
N GLU A 196 -0.99 -5.59 -15.10
CA GLU A 196 -2.27 -6.06 -15.64
C GLU A 196 -2.21 -6.16 -17.16
N GLY A 197 -2.73 -7.24 -17.73
CA GLY A 197 -2.65 -7.53 -19.17
C GLY A 197 -1.32 -8.14 -19.63
N VAL A 198 -0.27 -8.19 -18.78
CA VAL A 198 1.04 -8.74 -19.12
C VAL A 198 1.40 -9.94 -18.24
N GLY A 199 1.25 -9.82 -16.93
CA GLY A 199 1.51 -10.89 -15.98
C GLY A 199 2.70 -10.65 -15.05
N THR A 200 3.20 -11.74 -14.45
CA THR A 200 4.19 -11.71 -13.36
C THR A 200 5.63 -11.48 -13.83
N HIS A 201 5.91 -11.58 -15.11
CA HIS A 201 7.23 -11.36 -15.71
C HIS A 201 7.28 -10.06 -16.53
N ALA A 202 6.40 -9.12 -16.19
CA ALA A 202 6.28 -7.87 -16.91
C ALA A 202 7.47 -6.93 -16.66
N ILE A 203 7.92 -6.29 -17.72
CA ILE A 203 8.94 -5.24 -17.72
C ILE A 203 8.33 -4.03 -18.41
N GLY A 204 7.85 -3.07 -17.62
CA GLY A 204 7.32 -1.82 -18.12
C GLY A 204 8.44 -0.89 -18.58
N VAL A 205 8.20 -0.19 -19.69
CA VAL A 205 9.09 0.84 -20.23
C VAL A 205 8.28 2.10 -20.46
N GLY A 206 8.53 3.11 -19.65
CA GLY A 206 7.94 4.44 -19.84
C GLY A 206 8.93 5.35 -20.53
N TYR A 207 8.50 6.05 -21.57
CA TYR A 207 9.35 6.97 -22.32
C TYR A 207 8.98 8.43 -22.04
N PRO A 208 9.95 9.35 -22.08
CA PRO A 208 9.65 10.78 -22.15
C PRO A 208 8.67 11.07 -23.31
N GLY A 209 7.70 11.95 -23.07
CA GLY A 209 6.67 12.24 -24.06
C GLY A 209 5.40 11.39 -23.95
N GLY A 210 5.35 10.44 -22.99
CA GLY A 210 4.11 9.75 -22.61
C GLY A 210 3.73 8.56 -23.51
N LEU A 211 4.66 8.02 -24.30
CA LEU A 211 4.49 6.69 -24.88
C LEU A 211 5.05 5.65 -23.92
N ASN A 212 4.32 4.55 -23.72
CA ASN A 212 4.69 3.52 -22.77
C ASN A 212 4.43 2.14 -23.37
N ALA A 213 5.22 1.16 -22.94
CA ALA A 213 5.08 -0.23 -23.35
C ALA A 213 5.39 -1.19 -22.22
N ALA A 214 4.92 -2.43 -22.30
CA ALA A 214 5.35 -3.47 -21.39
C ALA A 214 5.73 -4.74 -22.17
N PHE A 215 6.90 -5.28 -21.82
CA PHE A 215 7.44 -6.52 -22.36
C PHE A 215 7.13 -7.67 -21.39
N ASP A 216 6.64 -8.78 -21.93
CA ASP A 216 6.46 -10.02 -21.16
C ASP A 216 7.71 -10.89 -21.27
N GLY A 217 8.47 -10.98 -20.20
CA GLY A 217 9.67 -11.83 -20.14
C GLY A 217 9.36 -13.33 -20.21
N LYS A 218 8.12 -13.77 -19.91
CA LYS A 218 7.74 -15.18 -20.03
C LYS A 218 7.59 -15.61 -21.48
N THR A 219 6.95 -14.79 -22.31
CA THR A 219 6.69 -15.08 -23.74
C THR A 219 7.66 -14.35 -24.67
N SER A 220 8.53 -13.51 -24.12
CA SER A 220 9.54 -12.73 -24.86
C SER A 220 8.93 -11.88 -25.97
N ARG A 221 7.93 -11.07 -25.63
CA ARG A 221 7.23 -10.18 -26.55
C ARG A 221 6.84 -8.85 -25.90
N TRP A 222 6.68 -7.83 -26.69
CA TRP A 222 5.91 -6.66 -26.30
C TRP A 222 4.44 -7.09 -26.17
N ALA A 223 3.86 -6.86 -25.01
CA ALA A 223 2.53 -7.35 -24.69
C ALA A 223 1.46 -6.27 -24.82
N ILE A 224 1.73 -5.08 -24.27
CA ILE A 224 0.84 -3.92 -24.34
C ILE A 224 1.62 -2.63 -24.59
N ILE A 225 0.96 -1.67 -25.21
CA ILE A 225 1.40 -0.27 -25.34
C ILE A 225 0.28 0.66 -24.85
N TRP A 226 0.64 1.85 -24.33
CA TRP A 226 -0.35 2.84 -23.91
C TRP A 226 0.20 4.26 -23.93
N LYS A 227 -0.69 5.26 -23.90
CA LYS A 227 -0.36 6.70 -23.93
C LYS A 227 -0.57 7.35 -22.55
N GLY A 228 0.15 8.43 -22.28
CA GLY A 228 0.00 9.26 -21.10
C GLY A 228 0.85 8.81 -19.92
N ARG A 229 0.25 8.74 -18.74
CA ARG A 229 0.93 8.41 -17.48
C ARG A 229 1.44 6.96 -17.48
N PHE A 230 2.61 6.75 -16.86
CA PHE A 230 3.27 5.45 -16.91
C PHE A 230 2.68 4.45 -15.90
N LEU A 231 3.29 4.27 -14.76
CA LEU A 231 2.93 3.29 -13.74
C LEU A 231 3.04 3.89 -12.33
N ASP A 232 2.31 3.32 -11.38
CA ASP A 232 2.44 3.60 -9.97
C ASP A 232 3.19 2.46 -9.29
N ALA A 233 4.38 2.75 -8.74
CA ALA A 233 5.23 1.76 -8.08
C ALA A 233 4.75 1.41 -6.66
N MET A 234 3.70 2.02 -6.14
CA MET A 234 3.27 1.93 -4.76
C MET A 234 3.07 0.49 -4.28
N SER A 235 2.38 -0.34 -5.08
CA SER A 235 2.11 -1.73 -4.72
C SER A 235 3.38 -2.57 -4.61
N ASN A 236 4.41 -2.25 -5.37
CA ASN A 236 5.68 -2.96 -5.30
C ASN A 236 6.55 -2.52 -4.12
N TRP A 237 6.49 -1.26 -3.76
CA TRP A 237 7.37 -0.68 -2.74
C TRP A 237 6.77 -0.73 -1.34
N GLN A 238 5.43 -0.69 -1.23
CA GLN A 238 4.73 -0.53 0.04
C GLN A 238 3.89 -1.75 0.45
N ASP A 239 3.50 -2.60 -0.49
CA ASP A 239 2.59 -3.70 -0.17
C ASP A 239 2.81 -4.92 -1.08
N ARG A 240 3.16 -6.07 -0.48
CA ARG A 240 3.47 -7.30 -1.22
C ARG A 240 2.24 -8.10 -1.66
N ALA A 241 1.05 -7.74 -1.20
CA ALA A 241 -0.19 -8.48 -1.44
C ALA A 241 -1.17 -7.74 -2.37
N MET A 242 -0.69 -6.74 -3.10
CA MET A 242 -1.54 -5.96 -4.00
C MET A 242 -1.76 -6.66 -5.34
N PRO A 243 -2.89 -6.39 -6.01
CA PRO A 243 -3.13 -6.87 -7.36
C PRO A 243 -2.08 -6.32 -8.35
N PRO A 244 -1.99 -6.88 -9.58
CA PRO A 244 -1.14 -6.35 -10.62
C PRO A 244 -1.34 -4.85 -10.83
N ILE A 245 -0.25 -4.14 -11.13
CA ILE A 245 -0.29 -2.69 -11.37
C ILE A 245 -1.02 -2.43 -12.69
N LYS A 246 -1.90 -1.45 -12.67
CA LYS A 246 -2.56 -0.98 -13.90
C LYS A 246 -1.77 0.13 -14.55
N PRO A 247 -1.66 0.16 -15.90
CA PRO A 247 -1.24 1.36 -16.61
C PRO A 247 -2.07 2.57 -16.17
N LEU A 248 -1.41 3.70 -15.87
CA LEU A 248 -2.10 4.92 -15.42
C LEU A 248 -2.63 5.77 -16.58
N GLY A 249 -2.17 5.48 -17.80
CA GLY A 249 -2.55 6.21 -19.01
C GLY A 249 -3.82 5.68 -19.66
N THR A 250 -3.99 6.04 -20.92
CA THR A 250 -5.13 5.72 -21.78
C THR A 250 -4.69 4.96 -23.03
N ASP A 251 -5.63 4.61 -23.90
CA ASP A 251 -5.37 3.98 -25.19
C ASP A 251 -4.50 2.72 -25.08
N ILE A 252 -4.85 1.86 -24.11
CA ILE A 252 -4.15 0.60 -23.90
C ILE A 252 -4.47 -0.34 -25.05
N LYS A 253 -3.43 -0.74 -25.80
CA LYS A 253 -3.52 -1.68 -26.89
C LYS A 253 -2.72 -2.92 -26.59
N GLU A 254 -3.35 -4.08 -26.70
CA GLU A 254 -2.67 -5.38 -26.67
C GLU A 254 -1.98 -5.65 -28.03
N LEU A 255 -0.76 -6.19 -27.96
CA LEU A 255 -0.01 -6.62 -29.13
C LEU A 255 -0.15 -8.15 -29.31
N PRO A 256 0.04 -8.65 -30.56
CA PRO A 256 -0.17 -10.06 -30.88
C PRO A 256 0.62 -11.02 -29.98
N ALA A 257 -0.01 -12.13 -29.61
CA ALA A 257 0.64 -13.20 -28.89
C ALA A 257 1.68 -13.91 -29.79
N VAL A 258 2.81 -14.28 -29.19
CA VAL A 258 3.89 -15.02 -29.86
C VAL A 258 4.29 -16.18 -28.96
N THR A 259 4.69 -17.29 -29.56
CA THR A 259 5.14 -18.50 -28.86
C THR A 259 6.55 -18.90 -29.31
N ASN A 260 7.15 -19.84 -28.58
CA ASN A 260 8.47 -20.43 -28.91
C ASN A 260 9.67 -19.47 -28.83
N ARG A 261 9.61 -18.52 -27.90
CA ARG A 261 10.72 -17.62 -27.59
C ARG A 261 11.29 -17.92 -26.20
N ILE A 262 12.61 -17.79 -26.06
CA ILE A 262 13.32 -18.00 -24.81
C ILE A 262 13.99 -16.68 -24.42
N PHE A 263 13.56 -16.10 -23.31
CA PHE A 263 14.09 -14.84 -22.80
C PHE A 263 15.55 -14.94 -22.40
N GLY A 264 16.37 -14.02 -22.90
CA GLY A 264 17.81 -13.92 -22.62
C GLY A 264 18.20 -12.71 -21.76
N GLY A 265 17.26 -11.80 -21.49
CA GLY A 265 17.53 -10.58 -20.74
C GLY A 265 17.28 -9.30 -21.55
N TYR A 266 17.82 -8.19 -21.09
CA TYR A 266 17.85 -6.94 -21.83
C TYR A 266 19.10 -6.12 -21.51
N ARG A 267 19.48 -5.22 -22.40
CA ARG A 267 20.50 -4.21 -22.18
C ARG A 267 19.90 -2.82 -22.35
N ILE A 268 20.41 -1.85 -21.62
CA ILE A 268 19.98 -0.45 -21.74
C ILE A 268 21.01 0.31 -22.58
N GLY A 269 20.54 0.98 -23.62
CA GLY A 269 21.35 1.83 -24.49
C GLY A 269 21.83 3.11 -23.78
N LYS A 270 22.73 3.85 -24.39
CA LYS A 270 23.19 5.15 -23.88
C LYS A 270 22.07 6.19 -23.79
N ASP A 271 21.04 6.03 -24.58
CA ASP A 271 19.81 6.83 -24.61
C ASP A 271 18.74 6.33 -23.59
N GLY A 272 19.10 5.37 -22.74
CA GLY A 272 18.19 4.77 -21.77
C GLY A 272 17.18 3.78 -22.36
N VAL A 273 17.13 3.61 -23.68
CA VAL A 273 16.18 2.70 -24.34
C VAL A 273 16.62 1.25 -24.16
N PRO A 274 15.74 0.36 -23.67
CA PRO A 274 16.05 -1.04 -23.52
C PRO A 274 15.98 -1.77 -24.86
N THR A 275 16.94 -2.68 -25.10
CA THR A 275 16.89 -3.70 -26.14
C THR A 275 16.72 -5.05 -25.48
N PHE A 276 15.63 -5.73 -25.74
CA PHE A 276 15.35 -7.06 -25.23
C PHE A 276 16.04 -8.13 -26.06
N LEU A 277 16.52 -9.17 -25.40
CA LEU A 277 17.30 -10.25 -26.03
C LEU A 277 16.55 -11.56 -25.79
N TYR A 278 16.32 -12.30 -26.87
CA TYR A 278 15.71 -13.62 -26.77
C TYR A 278 16.15 -14.52 -27.93
N ARG A 279 15.85 -15.80 -27.81
CA ARG A 279 16.04 -16.77 -28.89
C ARG A 279 14.71 -17.19 -29.48
N GLU A 280 14.65 -17.23 -30.79
CA GLU A 280 13.52 -17.72 -31.58
C GLU A 280 14.04 -18.63 -32.67
N ASN A 281 13.56 -19.86 -32.77
CA ASN A 281 14.03 -20.87 -33.76
C ASN A 281 15.56 -21.02 -33.78
N GLY A 282 16.22 -20.98 -32.64
CA GLY A 282 17.67 -21.09 -32.47
C GLY A 282 18.47 -19.82 -32.77
N GLN A 283 17.85 -18.79 -33.33
CA GLN A 283 18.47 -17.50 -33.65
C GLN A 283 18.37 -16.53 -32.51
N GLN A 284 19.40 -15.72 -32.30
CA GLN A 284 19.39 -14.64 -31.34
C GLN A 284 18.72 -13.40 -31.95
N ILE A 285 17.76 -12.87 -31.22
CA ILE A 285 16.98 -11.69 -31.58
C ILE A 285 17.29 -10.55 -30.61
N GLU A 286 17.50 -9.36 -31.15
CA GLU A 286 17.52 -8.10 -30.43
C GLU A 286 16.26 -7.32 -30.80
N ASP A 287 15.47 -6.95 -29.82
CA ASP A 287 14.15 -6.39 -29.99
C ASP A 287 14.03 -5.07 -29.22
N THR A 288 13.77 -3.98 -29.92
CA THR A 288 13.70 -2.63 -29.38
C THR A 288 12.43 -1.94 -29.84
N LEU A 289 11.70 -1.37 -28.90
CA LEU A 289 10.58 -0.48 -29.20
C LEU A 289 11.00 0.96 -28.89
N LYS A 290 11.02 1.84 -29.86
CA LYS A 290 11.52 3.20 -29.74
C LYS A 290 10.44 4.22 -30.08
N PRO A 291 10.19 5.25 -29.27
CA PRO A 291 9.22 6.29 -29.61
C PRO A 291 9.68 7.10 -30.83
N ALA A 292 8.74 7.38 -31.73
CA ALA A 292 8.92 8.20 -32.92
C ALA A 292 7.68 9.09 -33.13
N GLY A 293 7.67 10.26 -32.47
CA GLY A 293 6.52 11.14 -32.46
C GLY A 293 5.36 10.55 -31.64
N ASP A 294 4.24 10.24 -32.29
CA ASP A 294 3.02 9.71 -31.67
C ASP A 294 2.86 8.18 -31.79
N HIS A 295 3.88 7.50 -32.30
CA HIS A 295 3.90 6.05 -32.54
C HIS A 295 5.22 5.43 -32.08
N PHE A 296 5.31 4.09 -32.17
CA PHE A 296 6.57 3.37 -31.94
C PHE A 296 7.18 2.85 -33.26
N GLU A 297 8.49 2.96 -33.36
CA GLU A 297 9.30 2.15 -34.25
C GLU A 297 9.68 0.85 -33.55
N HIS A 298 9.29 -0.29 -34.08
CA HIS A 298 9.67 -1.61 -33.64
C HIS A 298 10.88 -2.08 -34.43
N ILE A 299 12.02 -2.19 -33.78
CA ILE A 299 13.31 -2.49 -34.38
C ILE A 299 13.74 -3.90 -33.98
N ILE A 300 13.83 -4.80 -34.91
CA ILE A 300 14.25 -6.19 -34.71
C ILE A 300 15.57 -6.42 -35.45
N LYS A 301 16.57 -6.96 -34.75
CA LYS A 301 17.85 -7.38 -35.32
C LYS A 301 18.02 -8.88 -35.17
N THR A 302 18.26 -9.55 -36.32
CA THR A 302 18.53 -10.99 -36.39
C THR A 302 19.80 -11.21 -37.23
N ASN A 303 20.82 -11.83 -36.65
CA ASN A 303 22.08 -12.11 -37.35
C ASN A 303 22.69 -10.87 -38.03
N GLY A 304 22.62 -9.72 -37.40
CA GLY A 304 23.13 -8.45 -37.90
C GLY A 304 22.25 -7.74 -38.94
N LYS A 305 21.14 -8.34 -39.37
CA LYS A 305 20.13 -7.69 -40.22
C LYS A 305 19.10 -6.98 -39.35
N GLU A 306 18.82 -5.74 -39.67
CA GLU A 306 17.83 -4.89 -39.01
C GLU A 306 16.56 -4.78 -39.83
N THR A 307 15.41 -4.98 -39.23
CA THR A 307 14.08 -4.68 -39.77
C THR A 307 13.39 -3.66 -38.91
N LYS A 308 12.61 -2.77 -39.50
CA LYS A 308 11.83 -1.76 -38.79
C LYS A 308 10.39 -1.83 -39.24
N GLU A 309 9.51 -1.79 -38.24
CA GLU A 309 8.06 -1.74 -38.46
C GLU A 309 7.48 -0.58 -37.62
N VAL A 310 6.40 0.00 -38.11
CA VAL A 310 5.68 1.05 -37.42
C VAL A 310 4.55 0.42 -36.62
N VAL A 311 4.51 0.67 -35.32
CA VAL A 311 3.42 0.24 -34.46
C VAL A 311 2.52 1.43 -34.15
N LEU A 312 1.35 1.42 -34.80
CA LEU A 312 0.31 2.45 -34.62
C LEU A 312 -0.73 2.03 -33.60
N TRP A 313 -1.43 3.02 -33.04
CA TRP A 313 -2.61 2.82 -32.19
C TRP A 313 -3.82 2.39 -32.98
#